data_0740b7adf0b1cc2aa43a78f2387ff8f1
#
_entry.id   0740b7adf0b1cc2aa43a78f2387ff8f1
#
_cell.length_a   1.000
_cell.length_b   1.000
_cell.length_c   1.000
_cell.angle_alpha   90.00
_cell.angle_beta   90.00
_cell.angle_gamma   90.00
#
_symmetry.space_group_name_H-M   'P 1'
#
loop_
_entity.id
_entity.type
_entity.pdbx_description
1 polymer ?
#
loop_
_entity_poly.entity_id
_entity_poly.type
_entity_poly.pdbx_seq_one_letter_code
_entity_poly.pdbx_strand_id
1 'polypeptide(L)'
;MRLVYKSLVVFAAPLLLLACSSKNKNKDQSQSQVAARPLDTTALLAYNPKNADKKIDAVMQELHRTRGFNGNVLVAKKGKIVYEKAIGWADYLHRDSLKIGSQFELASVTKTMTSTAILQLMERGKLKLDDDVKKFFPDFPYDGVTIRLLLTHRSGMMNYVYFIDDIYRKNHLNQRKGLTNAEAMKMIADYKPTRFNEPNKRFLYNNSNFMVLGAIVEKVSGMSYAQFMQENVFKPASMAHTHVYSKAVYDKIPVDVVGHDRGQWRYSVVQNFLDGPVGDKGIYSTVGDLFLFDRALRAGLLLKPATLDSAYVPRNPMVHGHFSYGYGWRTFTAPGEEVIYHTGWWHGFRHIYLRDMKHDITIVLLTNLANGSLLKLDDLFKAAGMPIVRKSAYNGNGDTSDD
;
A
#
# COMPACT_ATOMS: atom_id res chain seq x y z
N MET A 1 -58.68 31.74 -72.13
CA MET A 1 -59.09 33.10 -72.52
C MET A 1 -58.85 34.03 -71.31
N ARG A 2 -57.93 34.97 -71.51
CA ARG A 2 -57.73 36.31 -70.91
C ARG A 2 -58.08 36.47 -69.39
N LEU A 3 -57.03 36.65 -68.58
CA LEU A 3 -56.52 37.92 -68.00
C LEU A 3 -57.44 38.54 -66.94
N VAL A 4 -56.91 38.87 -65.78
CA VAL A 4 -56.49 40.20 -65.39
C VAL A 4 -55.77 40.20 -64.05
N TYR A 5 -54.61 40.87 -64.06
CA TYR A 5 -53.83 41.22 -62.83
C TYR A 5 -54.54 42.26 -61.98
N LYS A 6 -54.49 42.14 -60.66
CA LYS A 6 -54.56 43.29 -59.79
C LYS A 6 -53.47 43.18 -58.71
N SER A 7 -52.54 44.12 -58.83
CA SER A 7 -51.50 44.37 -57.85
C SER A 7 -52.10 45.02 -56.63
N LEU A 8 -51.82 44.51 -55.43
CA LEU A 8 -52.04 45.16 -54.18
C LEU A 8 -50.69 45.38 -53.49
N VAL A 9 -50.35 46.69 -53.36
CA VAL A 9 -49.21 47.19 -52.61
C VAL A 9 -49.60 47.18 -51.15
N VAL A 10 -48.91 46.43 -50.28
CA VAL A 10 -49.08 46.51 -48.84
C VAL A 10 -47.78 47.05 -48.21
N PHE A 11 -47.94 48.18 -47.55
CA PHE A 11 -46.91 48.83 -46.76
C PHE A 11 -46.38 47.91 -45.64
N ALA A 12 -45.10 47.67 -45.58
CA ALA A 12 -44.43 47.03 -44.45
C ALA A 12 -44.01 48.06 -43.45
N ALA A 13 -44.58 48.02 -42.27
CA ALA A 13 -44.04 48.72 -41.09
C ALA A 13 -42.98 47.87 -40.38
N PRO A 14 -41.87 48.41 -39.92
CA PRO A 14 -40.86 47.66 -39.24
C PRO A 14 -41.25 47.43 -37.77
N LEU A 15 -41.50 46.18 -37.40
CA LEU A 15 -41.67 45.75 -35.99
C LEU A 15 -40.25 45.68 -35.38
N LEU A 16 -39.91 46.59 -34.50
CA LEU A 16 -38.74 46.54 -33.62
C LEU A 16 -38.95 45.40 -32.57
N LEU A 17 -38.35 44.25 -32.83
CA LEU A 17 -38.21 43.19 -31.80
C LEU A 17 -37.05 43.54 -30.89
N LEU A 18 -37.36 43.97 -29.69
CA LEU A 18 -36.43 44.05 -28.56
C LEU A 18 -36.06 42.61 -28.16
N ALA A 19 -34.91 42.12 -28.62
CA ALA A 19 -34.32 40.92 -28.11
C ALA A 19 -33.71 41.18 -26.75
N CYS A 20 -34.38 40.80 -25.67
CA CYS A 20 -33.78 40.65 -24.36
C CYS A 20 -32.76 39.51 -24.40
N SER A 21 -31.49 39.84 -24.58
CA SER A 21 -30.37 38.96 -24.41
C SER A 21 -30.23 38.64 -22.90
N SER A 22 -30.83 37.55 -22.44
CA SER A 22 -30.48 36.97 -21.15
C SER A 22 -29.07 36.39 -21.24
N LYS A 23 -28.08 37.11 -20.75
CA LYS A 23 -26.74 36.61 -20.49
C LYS A 23 -26.84 35.51 -19.41
N ASN A 24 -27.01 34.26 -19.85
CA ASN A 24 -26.70 33.09 -19.03
C ASN A 24 -25.20 33.17 -18.69
N LYS A 25 -24.89 33.72 -17.53
CA LYS A 25 -23.59 33.55 -16.89
C LYS A 25 -23.51 32.09 -16.45
N ASN A 26 -23.13 31.19 -17.37
CA ASN A 26 -22.50 29.95 -16.97
C ASN A 26 -21.25 30.35 -16.17
N LYS A 27 -21.37 30.36 -14.86
CA LYS A 27 -20.23 30.31 -13.97
C LYS A 27 -19.56 28.95 -14.25
N ASP A 28 -18.58 28.94 -15.14
CA ASP A 28 -17.53 27.95 -15.18
C ASP A 28 -16.89 27.95 -13.76
N GLN A 29 -17.41 27.10 -12.90
CA GLN A 29 -16.69 26.70 -11.71
C GLN A 29 -15.57 25.76 -12.15
N SER A 30 -14.58 26.28 -12.85
CA SER A 30 -13.26 25.71 -12.83
C SER A 30 -12.80 25.84 -11.37
N GLN A 31 -13.10 24.82 -10.56
CA GLN A 31 -12.39 24.59 -9.32
C GLN A 31 -10.92 24.48 -9.72
N SER A 32 -10.19 25.57 -9.60
CA SER A 32 -8.75 25.58 -9.67
C SER A 32 -8.30 24.56 -8.62
N GLN A 33 -7.87 23.38 -9.07
CA GLN A 33 -7.17 22.43 -8.21
C GLN A 33 -5.94 23.18 -7.72
N VAL A 34 -6.02 23.68 -6.49
CA VAL A 34 -4.85 24.21 -5.80
C VAL A 34 -3.86 23.06 -5.78
N ALA A 35 -2.78 23.16 -6.55
CA ALA A 35 -1.74 22.16 -6.58
C ALA A 35 -1.29 21.92 -5.14
N ALA A 36 -1.35 20.67 -4.69
CA ALA A 36 -0.98 20.33 -3.33
C ALA A 36 0.48 20.75 -3.12
N ARG A 37 0.75 21.48 -2.05
CA ARG A 37 2.10 21.97 -1.75
C ARG A 37 3.00 20.79 -1.39
N PRO A 38 4.27 20.78 -1.87
CA PRO A 38 5.25 19.79 -1.42
C PRO A 38 5.35 19.74 0.10
N LEU A 39 5.68 18.56 0.64
CA LEU A 39 5.89 18.41 2.08
C LEU A 39 7.13 19.20 2.53
N ASP A 40 7.00 19.89 3.64
CA ASP A 40 8.17 20.39 4.37
C ASP A 40 8.79 19.24 5.17
N THR A 41 9.66 18.48 4.50
CA THR A 41 10.31 17.31 5.11
C THR A 41 11.21 17.68 6.27
N THR A 42 11.82 18.85 6.24
CA THR A 42 12.69 19.33 7.33
C THR A 42 11.87 19.50 8.61
N ALA A 43 10.71 20.15 8.53
CA ALA A 43 9.82 20.32 9.67
C ALA A 43 9.18 19.01 10.13
N LEU A 44 8.77 18.14 9.17
CA LEU A 44 8.12 16.87 9.48
C LEU A 44 9.07 15.86 10.15
N LEU A 45 10.31 15.78 9.70
CA LEU A 45 11.31 14.87 10.25
C LEU A 45 12.14 15.48 11.39
N ALA A 46 11.83 16.73 11.78
CA ALA A 46 12.48 17.37 12.92
C ALA A 46 12.14 16.62 14.21
N TYR A 47 13.13 16.01 14.82
CA TYR A 47 13.01 15.30 16.08
C TYR A 47 14.22 15.57 16.99
N ASN A 48 13.95 15.89 18.25
CA ASN A 48 15.00 16.03 19.25
C ASN A 48 14.86 14.91 20.30
N PRO A 49 15.79 13.96 20.38
CA PRO A 49 15.73 12.85 21.34
C PRO A 49 15.59 13.27 22.81
N LYS A 50 16.05 14.50 23.16
CA LYS A 50 15.89 15.05 24.52
C LYS A 50 14.41 15.31 24.87
N ASN A 51 13.58 15.48 23.86
CA ASN A 51 12.13 15.72 23.99
C ASN A 51 11.29 14.44 23.76
N ALA A 52 11.93 13.27 23.79
CA ALA A 52 11.25 11.98 23.61
C ALA A 52 10.11 11.82 24.63
N ASP A 53 8.96 11.31 24.17
CA ASP A 53 7.86 10.94 25.07
C ASP A 53 8.32 9.83 26.02
N LYS A 54 8.48 10.17 27.32
CA LYS A 54 9.01 9.29 28.33
C LYS A 54 8.15 8.04 28.58
N LYS A 55 6.83 8.15 28.39
CA LYS A 55 5.93 7.00 28.54
C LYS A 55 6.14 6.00 27.40
N ILE A 56 6.23 6.50 26.18
CA ILE A 56 6.52 5.66 25.00
C ILE A 56 7.92 5.04 25.14
N ASP A 57 8.93 5.82 25.54
CA ASP A 57 10.30 5.27 25.73
C ASP A 57 10.32 4.15 26.77
N ALA A 58 9.68 4.33 27.92
CA ALA A 58 9.59 3.29 28.96
C ALA A 58 8.95 2.00 28.42
N VAL A 59 7.86 2.10 27.66
CA VAL A 59 7.20 0.94 27.04
C VAL A 59 8.11 0.26 26.03
N MET A 60 8.82 1.01 25.19
CA MET A 60 9.70 0.42 24.18
C MET A 60 10.95 -0.23 24.81
N GLN A 61 11.49 0.34 25.89
CA GLN A 61 12.56 -0.29 26.65
C GLN A 61 12.10 -1.61 27.29
N GLU A 62 10.91 -1.62 27.89
CA GLU A 62 10.33 -2.83 28.46
C GLU A 62 10.06 -3.89 27.39
N LEU A 63 9.54 -3.51 26.24
CA LEU A 63 9.32 -4.40 25.10
C LEU A 63 10.61 -5.02 24.58
N HIS A 64 11.68 -4.22 24.51
CA HIS A 64 13.02 -4.71 24.17
C HIS A 64 13.53 -5.71 25.21
N ARG A 65 13.49 -5.35 26.50
CA ARG A 65 14.00 -6.17 27.59
C ARG A 65 13.25 -7.49 27.75
N THR A 66 11.91 -7.47 27.69
CA THR A 66 11.07 -8.65 28.04
C THR A 66 10.63 -9.46 26.84
N ARG A 67 10.58 -8.87 25.63
CA ARG A 67 10.09 -9.51 24.42
C ARG A 67 11.13 -9.54 23.28
N GLY A 68 12.31 -8.96 23.53
CA GLY A 68 13.38 -8.93 22.56
C GLY A 68 13.03 -8.11 21.31
N PHE A 69 12.29 -6.99 21.46
CA PHE A 69 12.07 -6.08 20.34
C PHE A 69 13.41 -5.64 19.76
N ASN A 70 13.57 -5.79 18.45
CA ASN A 70 14.77 -5.40 17.71
C ASN A 70 14.33 -4.73 16.42
N GLY A 71 14.51 -3.43 16.31
CA GLY A 71 14.01 -2.68 15.17
C GLY A 71 13.97 -1.18 15.39
N ASN A 72 13.42 -0.48 14.41
CA ASN A 72 13.19 0.95 14.46
C ASN A 72 11.72 1.24 14.78
N VAL A 73 11.52 2.28 15.58
CA VAL A 73 10.20 2.77 15.97
C VAL A 73 10.09 4.26 15.70
N LEU A 74 8.92 4.68 15.19
CA LEU A 74 8.51 6.08 15.09
C LEU A 74 7.08 6.22 15.57
N VAL A 75 6.83 7.18 16.46
CA VAL A 75 5.49 7.61 16.85
C VAL A 75 5.36 9.10 16.58
N ALA A 76 4.36 9.47 15.79
CA ALA A 76 4.03 10.88 15.52
C ALA A 76 2.59 11.17 15.96
N LYS A 77 2.38 12.40 16.47
CA LYS A 77 1.07 12.93 16.89
C LYS A 77 0.88 14.30 16.24
N LYS A 78 -0.26 14.50 15.59
CA LYS A 78 -0.61 15.78 14.93
C LYS A 78 0.52 16.29 14.01
N GLY A 79 1.07 15.39 13.20
CA GLY A 79 2.14 15.69 12.24
C GLY A 79 3.52 15.92 12.84
N LYS A 80 3.74 15.70 14.14
CA LYS A 80 5.04 15.87 14.81
C LYS A 80 5.55 14.55 15.39
N ILE A 81 6.80 14.22 15.16
CA ILE A 81 7.45 13.06 15.78
C ILE A 81 7.61 13.33 17.27
N VAL A 82 7.01 12.48 18.10
CA VAL A 82 7.10 12.54 19.57
C VAL A 82 8.06 11.48 20.13
N TYR A 83 8.34 10.44 19.33
CA TYR A 83 9.29 9.39 19.69
C TYR A 83 9.85 8.74 18.43
N GLU A 84 11.17 8.61 18.40
CA GLU A 84 11.89 7.89 17.34
C GLU A 84 13.13 7.24 17.92
N LYS A 85 13.34 5.95 17.64
CA LYS A 85 14.49 5.20 18.17
C LYS A 85 14.83 3.99 17.31
N ALA A 86 16.13 3.73 17.15
CA ALA A 86 16.67 2.47 16.68
C ALA A 86 17.11 1.64 17.88
N ILE A 87 16.70 0.35 17.94
CA ILE A 87 16.93 -0.52 19.09
C ILE A 87 17.45 -1.87 18.58
N GLY A 88 18.67 -2.22 18.99
CA GLY A 88 19.28 -3.51 18.71
C GLY A 88 20.11 -3.54 17.42
N TRP A 89 20.11 -4.68 16.72
CA TRP A 89 21.09 -5.03 15.69
C TRP A 89 20.45 -5.08 14.31
N ALA A 90 21.12 -4.49 13.31
CA ALA A 90 20.82 -4.63 11.89
C ALA A 90 21.22 -6.02 11.39
N ASP A 91 22.35 -6.52 11.86
CA ASP A 91 22.81 -7.88 11.67
C ASP A 91 23.33 -8.44 13.00
N TYR A 92 22.74 -9.55 13.45
CA TYR A 92 23.12 -10.22 14.70
C TYR A 92 24.46 -10.94 14.60
N LEU A 93 24.82 -11.46 13.42
CA LEU A 93 26.06 -12.21 13.23
C LEU A 93 27.28 -11.29 13.25
N HIS A 94 27.14 -10.13 12.61
CA HIS A 94 28.24 -9.16 12.53
C HIS A 94 28.18 -8.10 13.65
N ARG A 95 27.12 -8.10 14.48
CA ARG A 95 26.86 -7.12 15.53
C ARG A 95 26.78 -5.67 15.01
N ASP A 96 26.26 -5.51 13.82
CA ASP A 96 26.02 -4.19 13.25
C ASP A 96 24.78 -3.58 13.89
N SER A 97 24.92 -2.39 14.47
CA SER A 97 23.81 -1.72 15.14
C SER A 97 22.81 -1.12 14.15
N LEU A 98 21.53 -1.16 14.49
CA LEU A 98 20.52 -0.41 13.79
C LEU A 98 20.74 1.10 13.91
N LYS A 99 20.48 1.81 12.82
CA LYS A 99 20.47 3.28 12.73
C LYS A 99 19.05 3.74 12.39
N ILE A 100 18.69 5.00 12.70
CA ILE A 100 17.37 5.55 12.34
C ILE A 100 17.10 5.44 10.85
N GLY A 101 18.10 5.69 10.01
CA GLY A 101 18.02 5.56 8.55
C GLY A 101 18.15 4.13 8.02
N SER A 102 18.23 3.10 8.88
CA SER A 102 18.28 1.70 8.42
C SER A 102 17.02 1.34 7.63
N GLN A 103 17.23 0.68 6.48
CA GLN A 103 16.17 0.31 5.53
C GLN A 103 15.76 -1.14 5.74
N PHE A 104 14.46 -1.33 5.98
CA PHE A 104 13.86 -2.65 6.19
C PHE A 104 13.05 -3.07 4.97
N GLU A 105 13.08 -4.36 4.61
CA GLU A 105 12.10 -4.89 3.69
C GLU A 105 10.72 -4.81 4.31
N LEU A 106 9.81 -4.06 3.67
CA LEU A 106 8.47 -3.77 4.20
C LEU A 106 7.53 -4.98 4.18
N ALA A 107 7.92 -6.05 3.50
CA ALA A 107 7.04 -7.20 3.30
C ALA A 107 5.65 -6.74 2.82
N SER A 108 4.58 -7.22 3.44
CA SER A 108 3.21 -6.89 3.03
C SER A 108 2.77 -5.44 3.27
N VAL A 109 3.53 -4.61 3.99
CA VAL A 109 3.26 -3.15 4.03
C VAL A 109 3.40 -2.53 2.64
N THR A 110 4.20 -3.12 1.75
CA THR A 110 4.29 -2.79 0.30
C THR A 110 2.92 -2.68 -0.37
N LYS A 111 1.94 -3.51 0.03
CA LYS A 111 0.61 -3.54 -0.58
C LYS A 111 -0.13 -2.20 -0.50
N THR A 112 0.12 -1.42 0.53
CA THR A 112 -0.46 -0.08 0.68
C THR A 112 0.02 0.88 -0.42
N MET A 113 1.28 0.77 -0.81
CA MET A 113 1.88 1.58 -1.86
C MET A 113 1.50 1.07 -3.26
N THR A 114 1.41 -0.25 -3.45
CA THR A 114 0.88 -0.84 -4.70
C THR A 114 -0.58 -0.44 -4.94
N SER A 115 -1.39 -0.44 -3.88
CA SER A 115 -2.76 0.08 -3.93
C SER A 115 -2.79 1.54 -4.37
N THR A 116 -1.91 2.37 -3.78
CA THR A 116 -1.78 3.78 -4.17
C THR A 116 -1.45 3.91 -5.66
N ALA A 117 -0.52 3.12 -6.19
CA ALA A 117 -0.16 3.11 -7.62
C ALA A 117 -1.36 2.75 -8.52
N ILE A 118 -2.11 1.72 -8.17
CA ILE A 118 -3.32 1.31 -8.93
C ILE A 118 -4.38 2.42 -8.89
N LEU A 119 -4.62 3.02 -7.72
CA LEU A 119 -5.60 4.09 -7.57
C LEU A 119 -5.18 5.36 -8.33
N GLN A 120 -3.88 5.68 -8.42
CA GLN A 120 -3.36 6.75 -9.28
C GLN A 120 -3.63 6.47 -10.76
N LEU A 121 -3.43 5.23 -11.22
CA LEU A 121 -3.75 4.84 -12.59
C LEU A 121 -5.25 4.94 -12.87
N MET A 122 -6.09 4.58 -11.88
CA MET A 122 -7.54 4.78 -11.95
C MET A 122 -7.91 6.27 -12.05
N GLU A 123 -7.36 7.12 -11.19
CA GLU A 123 -7.61 8.57 -11.22
C GLU A 123 -7.21 9.23 -12.55
N ARG A 124 -6.18 8.69 -13.19
CA ARG A 124 -5.70 9.11 -14.53
C ARG A 124 -6.51 8.51 -15.68
N GLY A 125 -7.57 7.73 -15.38
CA GLY A 125 -8.42 7.08 -16.39
C GLY A 125 -7.73 5.97 -17.19
N LYS A 126 -6.58 5.45 -16.73
CA LYS A 126 -5.82 4.39 -17.39
C LYS A 126 -6.40 2.99 -17.19
N LEU A 127 -7.17 2.82 -16.13
CA LEU A 127 -7.88 1.59 -15.79
C LEU A 127 -9.16 1.91 -14.98
N LYS A 128 -10.07 0.93 -14.90
CA LYS A 128 -11.23 0.96 -14.00
C LYS A 128 -11.09 -0.17 -12.97
N LEU A 129 -11.59 0.03 -11.76
CA LEU A 129 -11.52 -1.00 -10.72
C LEU A 129 -12.28 -2.29 -11.09
N ASP A 130 -13.28 -2.18 -11.95
CA ASP A 130 -14.06 -3.31 -12.43
C ASP A 130 -13.55 -3.92 -13.74
N ASP A 131 -12.41 -3.43 -14.26
CA ASP A 131 -11.72 -4.09 -15.36
C ASP A 131 -11.27 -5.49 -14.92
N ASP A 132 -11.56 -6.50 -15.76
CA ASP A 132 -11.05 -7.86 -15.58
C ASP A 132 -9.55 -7.92 -15.88
N VAL A 133 -8.82 -8.78 -15.18
CA VAL A 133 -7.37 -9.00 -15.40
C VAL A 133 -7.08 -9.40 -16.84
N LYS A 134 -7.99 -10.17 -17.49
CA LYS A 134 -7.84 -10.59 -18.89
C LYS A 134 -7.78 -9.42 -19.88
N LYS A 135 -8.29 -8.25 -19.52
CA LYS A 135 -8.12 -7.04 -20.34
C LYS A 135 -6.65 -6.69 -20.53
N PHE A 136 -5.80 -6.95 -19.56
CA PHE A 136 -4.38 -6.64 -19.56
C PHE A 136 -3.51 -7.87 -19.90
N PHE A 137 -3.98 -9.05 -19.53
CA PHE A 137 -3.33 -10.35 -19.70
C PHE A 137 -4.34 -11.35 -20.28
N PRO A 138 -4.51 -11.41 -21.62
CA PRO A 138 -5.53 -12.25 -22.26
C PRO A 138 -5.43 -13.75 -21.89
N ASP A 139 -4.19 -14.24 -21.64
CA ASP A 139 -3.92 -15.64 -21.28
C ASP A 139 -4.15 -15.95 -19.79
N PHE A 140 -4.59 -14.96 -19.01
CA PHE A 140 -4.89 -15.17 -17.60
C PHE A 140 -6.03 -16.20 -17.45
N PRO A 141 -5.84 -17.28 -16.64
CA PRO A 141 -6.72 -18.46 -16.73
C PRO A 141 -8.10 -18.30 -16.07
N TYR A 142 -8.32 -17.23 -15.30
CA TYR A 142 -9.52 -17.08 -14.49
C TYR A 142 -10.41 -15.95 -15.00
N ASP A 143 -11.70 -16.23 -15.20
CA ASP A 143 -12.70 -15.23 -15.53
C ASP A 143 -13.22 -14.53 -14.27
N GLY A 144 -13.68 -13.29 -14.42
CA GLY A 144 -14.32 -12.53 -13.38
C GLY A 144 -13.40 -12.02 -12.26
N VAL A 145 -12.08 -12.11 -12.43
CA VAL A 145 -11.12 -11.54 -11.50
C VAL A 145 -10.85 -10.09 -11.86
N THR A 146 -11.47 -9.16 -11.13
CA THR A 146 -11.31 -7.73 -11.38
C THR A 146 -10.22 -7.11 -10.50
N ILE A 147 -9.73 -5.91 -10.88
CA ILE A 147 -8.79 -5.12 -10.07
C ILE A 147 -9.34 -4.88 -8.67
N ARG A 148 -10.64 -4.60 -8.54
CA ARG A 148 -11.33 -4.43 -7.25
C ARG A 148 -11.20 -5.67 -6.37
N LEU A 149 -11.39 -6.86 -6.94
CA LEU A 149 -11.29 -8.12 -6.22
C LEU A 149 -9.85 -8.45 -5.80
N LEU A 150 -8.86 -8.06 -6.61
CA LEU A 150 -7.45 -8.16 -6.24
C LEU A 150 -7.13 -7.24 -5.05
N LEU A 151 -7.52 -5.96 -5.11
CA LEU A 151 -7.29 -4.98 -4.04
C LEU A 151 -7.93 -5.38 -2.70
N THR A 152 -8.97 -6.20 -2.72
CA THR A 152 -9.74 -6.62 -1.54
C THR A 152 -9.52 -8.07 -1.13
N HIS A 153 -8.55 -8.76 -1.72
CA HIS A 153 -8.27 -10.18 -1.47
C HIS A 153 -9.50 -11.10 -1.67
N ARG A 154 -10.26 -10.87 -2.73
CA ARG A 154 -11.47 -11.63 -3.07
C ARG A 154 -11.39 -12.32 -4.44
N SER A 155 -10.19 -12.47 -5.01
CA SER A 155 -9.98 -13.14 -6.30
C SER A 155 -10.23 -14.65 -6.28
N GLY A 156 -10.04 -15.28 -5.13
CA GLY A 156 -10.11 -16.75 -4.98
C GLY A 156 -8.92 -17.51 -5.54
N MET A 157 -7.88 -16.85 -6.07
CA MET A 157 -6.70 -17.48 -6.65
C MET A 157 -5.87 -18.25 -5.63
N MET A 158 -5.07 -19.21 -6.13
CA MET A 158 -3.99 -19.82 -5.36
C MET A 158 -2.84 -18.81 -5.12
N ASN A 159 -2.15 -18.94 -4.00
CA ASN A 159 -0.99 -18.11 -3.70
C ASN A 159 0.21 -18.54 -4.57
N TYR A 160 0.72 -17.62 -5.38
CA TYR A 160 1.81 -17.89 -6.32
C TYR A 160 3.09 -18.37 -5.63
N VAL A 161 3.35 -17.88 -4.42
CA VAL A 161 4.53 -18.29 -3.65
C VAL A 161 4.57 -19.81 -3.48
N TYR A 162 3.45 -20.43 -3.15
CA TYR A 162 3.39 -21.86 -2.87
C TYR A 162 3.40 -22.70 -4.15
N PHE A 163 2.59 -22.36 -5.15
CA PHE A 163 2.53 -23.20 -6.34
C PHE A 163 3.79 -23.09 -7.22
N ILE A 164 4.40 -21.90 -7.30
CA ILE A 164 5.65 -21.74 -8.05
C ILE A 164 6.80 -22.46 -7.35
N ASP A 165 6.90 -22.36 -6.02
CA ASP A 165 7.90 -23.11 -5.25
C ASP A 165 7.74 -24.64 -5.46
N ASP A 166 6.51 -25.14 -5.43
CA ASP A 166 6.22 -26.55 -5.69
C ASP A 166 6.63 -27.00 -7.10
N ILE A 167 6.34 -26.16 -8.14
CA ILE A 167 6.79 -26.43 -9.51
C ILE A 167 8.30 -26.45 -9.61
N TYR A 168 8.99 -25.48 -9.02
CA TYR A 168 10.45 -25.40 -9.06
C TYR A 168 11.11 -26.61 -8.38
N ARG A 169 10.58 -27.03 -7.23
CA ARG A 169 11.07 -28.21 -6.51
C ARG A 169 10.82 -29.50 -7.29
N LYS A 170 9.60 -29.73 -7.80
CA LYS A 170 9.23 -30.94 -8.54
C LYS A 170 9.99 -31.12 -9.84
N ASN A 171 10.31 -30.03 -10.52
CA ASN A 171 11.00 -30.06 -11.81
C ASN A 171 12.50 -29.75 -11.69
N HIS A 172 13.05 -29.65 -10.49
CA HIS A 172 14.46 -29.34 -10.23
C HIS A 172 14.97 -28.10 -10.98
N LEU A 173 14.13 -27.06 -11.06
CA LEU A 173 14.46 -25.84 -11.79
C LEU A 173 15.50 -25.00 -11.04
N ASN A 174 16.27 -24.22 -11.81
CA ASN A 174 17.31 -23.36 -11.25
C ASN A 174 16.72 -22.17 -10.47
N GLN A 175 16.99 -22.11 -9.17
CA GLN A 175 16.53 -21.08 -8.25
C GLN A 175 17.50 -19.89 -8.08
N ARG A 176 18.61 -19.85 -8.83
CA ARG A 176 19.63 -18.81 -8.67
C ARG A 176 19.18 -17.44 -9.18
N LYS A 177 18.33 -17.40 -10.22
CA LYS A 177 17.77 -16.17 -10.78
C LYS A 177 16.43 -15.87 -10.14
N GLY A 178 16.24 -14.64 -9.61
CA GLY A 178 14.94 -14.17 -9.15
C GLY A 178 13.95 -14.10 -10.31
N LEU A 179 12.69 -14.46 -10.04
CA LEU A 179 11.60 -14.32 -11.00
C LEU A 179 11.24 -12.83 -11.19
N THR A 180 10.70 -12.54 -12.35
CA THR A 180 10.01 -11.27 -12.63
C THR A 180 8.49 -11.42 -12.49
N ASN A 181 7.76 -10.32 -12.39
CA ASN A 181 6.28 -10.36 -12.45
C ASN A 181 5.80 -11.02 -13.76
N ALA A 182 6.44 -10.73 -14.89
CA ALA A 182 6.08 -11.31 -16.18
C ALA A 182 6.25 -12.84 -16.19
N GLU A 183 7.36 -13.36 -15.64
CA GLU A 183 7.60 -14.79 -15.52
C GLU A 183 6.59 -15.45 -14.58
N ALA A 184 6.25 -14.82 -13.43
CA ALA A 184 5.23 -15.30 -12.53
C ALA A 184 3.83 -15.31 -13.17
N MET A 185 3.46 -14.27 -13.91
CA MET A 185 2.20 -14.21 -14.69
C MET A 185 2.15 -15.30 -15.76
N LYS A 186 3.27 -15.53 -16.47
CA LYS A 186 3.37 -16.60 -17.45
C LYS A 186 3.18 -17.98 -16.80
N MET A 187 3.76 -18.22 -15.62
CA MET A 187 3.56 -19.49 -14.91
C MET A 187 2.10 -19.69 -14.48
N ILE A 188 1.40 -18.62 -14.06
CA ILE A 188 -0.04 -18.67 -13.78
C ILE A 188 -0.83 -19.06 -15.03
N ALA A 189 -0.49 -18.49 -16.19
CA ALA A 189 -1.17 -18.77 -17.46
C ALA A 189 -0.89 -20.20 -17.95
N ASP A 190 0.36 -20.68 -17.88
CA ASP A 190 0.78 -21.99 -18.38
C ASP A 190 0.24 -23.13 -17.50
N TYR A 191 0.38 -23.02 -16.18
CA TYR A 191 0.05 -24.10 -15.25
C TYR A 191 -1.39 -24.06 -14.72
N LYS A 192 -2.09 -22.94 -14.87
CA LYS A 192 -3.51 -22.75 -14.50
C LYS A 192 -3.85 -23.32 -13.12
N PRO A 193 -3.15 -22.95 -12.03
CA PRO A 193 -3.34 -23.55 -10.73
C PRO A 193 -4.81 -23.44 -10.27
N THR A 194 -5.31 -24.49 -9.63
CA THR A 194 -6.71 -24.54 -9.17
C THR A 194 -7.01 -23.41 -8.19
N ARG A 195 -8.13 -22.70 -8.39
CA ARG A 195 -8.60 -21.65 -7.47
C ARG A 195 -9.06 -22.28 -6.14
N PHE A 196 -8.87 -21.54 -5.05
CA PHE A 196 -9.48 -21.89 -3.76
C PHE A 196 -10.99 -21.63 -3.74
N ASN A 197 -11.45 -20.58 -4.44
CA ASN A 197 -12.85 -20.16 -4.49
C ASN A 197 -13.15 -19.44 -5.80
N GLU A 198 -14.46 -19.33 -6.10
CA GLU A 198 -14.93 -18.41 -7.12
C GLU A 198 -14.63 -16.95 -6.72
N PRO A 199 -14.39 -16.06 -7.71
CA PRO A 199 -14.23 -14.64 -7.47
C PRO A 199 -15.37 -14.07 -6.64
N ASN A 200 -15.05 -13.16 -5.75
CA ASN A 200 -15.99 -12.48 -4.85
C ASN A 200 -16.74 -13.37 -3.83
N LYS A 201 -16.44 -14.66 -3.73
CA LYS A 201 -17.13 -15.55 -2.80
C LYS A 201 -16.78 -15.26 -1.33
N ARG A 202 -15.50 -15.07 -1.02
CA ARG A 202 -15.02 -14.76 0.34
C ARG A 202 -13.72 -13.97 0.32
N PHE A 203 -13.40 -13.35 1.44
CA PHE A 203 -12.07 -12.82 1.70
C PHE A 203 -11.09 -13.99 1.93
N LEU A 204 -9.97 -13.93 1.23
CA LEU A 204 -8.83 -14.82 1.46
C LEU A 204 -7.56 -14.02 1.15
N TYR A 205 -6.83 -13.65 2.19
CA TYR A 205 -5.58 -12.92 2.04
C TYR A 205 -4.62 -13.71 1.15
N ASN A 206 -4.02 -13.06 0.13
CA ASN A 206 -3.27 -13.79 -0.88
C ASN A 206 -2.27 -12.85 -1.59
N ASN A 207 -1.00 -13.26 -1.61
CA ASN A 207 0.08 -12.51 -2.24
C ASN A 207 -0.09 -12.40 -3.77
N SER A 208 -0.65 -13.43 -4.43
CA SER A 208 -0.94 -13.37 -5.88
C SER A 208 -1.72 -12.13 -6.28
N ASN A 209 -2.65 -11.66 -5.45
CA ASN A 209 -3.45 -10.48 -5.75
C ASN A 209 -2.58 -9.26 -6.01
N PHE A 210 -1.61 -9.01 -5.16
CA PHE A 210 -0.79 -7.81 -5.23
C PHE A 210 0.41 -7.98 -6.18
N MET A 211 0.90 -9.18 -6.41
CA MET A 211 1.83 -9.46 -7.48
C MET A 211 1.19 -9.18 -8.86
N VAL A 212 -0.06 -9.64 -9.08
CA VAL A 212 -0.82 -9.36 -10.30
C VAL A 212 -1.09 -7.84 -10.44
N LEU A 213 -1.41 -7.14 -9.34
CA LEU A 213 -1.53 -5.67 -9.36
C LEU A 213 -0.21 -4.99 -9.72
N GLY A 214 0.92 -5.49 -9.22
CA GLY A 214 2.25 -5.03 -9.65
C GLY A 214 2.48 -5.22 -11.15
N ALA A 215 2.15 -6.38 -11.69
CA ALA A 215 2.21 -6.64 -13.12
C ALA A 215 1.26 -5.74 -13.95
N ILE A 216 0.07 -5.42 -13.42
CA ILE A 216 -0.87 -4.46 -14.05
C ILE A 216 -0.27 -3.05 -14.06
N VAL A 217 0.40 -2.61 -12.98
CA VAL A 217 1.12 -1.32 -12.97
C VAL A 217 2.13 -1.27 -14.10
N GLU A 218 2.95 -2.32 -14.27
CA GLU A 218 3.93 -2.39 -15.36
C GLU A 218 3.27 -2.37 -16.74
N LYS A 219 2.24 -3.18 -16.94
CA LYS A 219 1.53 -3.29 -18.22
C LYS A 219 0.85 -1.99 -18.66
N VAL A 220 0.21 -1.30 -17.72
CA VAL A 220 -0.59 -0.09 -17.99
C VAL A 220 0.29 1.15 -18.13
N SER A 221 1.36 1.23 -17.34
CA SER A 221 2.26 2.39 -17.37
C SER A 221 3.35 2.30 -18.45
N GLY A 222 3.71 1.10 -18.89
CA GLY A 222 4.87 0.86 -19.75
C GLY A 222 6.22 1.01 -19.02
N MET A 223 6.20 1.21 -17.70
CA MET A 223 7.38 1.34 -16.83
C MET A 223 7.61 0.05 -16.06
N SER A 224 8.85 -0.22 -15.61
CA SER A 224 9.04 -1.21 -14.55
C SER A 224 8.30 -0.77 -13.28
N TYR A 225 7.89 -1.73 -12.44
CA TYR A 225 7.25 -1.41 -11.15
C TYR A 225 8.13 -0.48 -10.31
N ALA A 226 9.44 -0.75 -10.26
CA ALA A 226 10.39 0.09 -9.53
C ALA A 226 10.41 1.54 -10.04
N GLN A 227 10.46 1.73 -11.35
CA GLN A 227 10.45 3.06 -11.95
C GLN A 227 9.12 3.79 -11.69
N PHE A 228 7.99 3.10 -11.86
CA PHE A 228 6.69 3.70 -11.57
C PHE A 228 6.57 4.16 -10.11
N MET A 229 6.98 3.31 -9.16
CA MET A 229 6.94 3.63 -7.73
C MET A 229 7.84 4.80 -7.40
N GLN A 230 9.05 4.84 -7.96
CA GLN A 230 9.99 5.94 -7.74
C GLN A 230 9.41 7.28 -8.21
N GLU A 231 8.85 7.33 -9.42
CA GLU A 231 8.39 8.57 -10.03
C GLU A 231 7.04 9.04 -9.49
N ASN A 232 6.14 8.10 -9.16
CA ASN A 232 4.75 8.42 -8.85
C ASN A 232 4.39 8.32 -7.37
N VAL A 233 5.21 7.64 -6.56
CA VAL A 233 4.94 7.45 -5.13
C VAL A 233 6.07 8.00 -4.28
N PHE A 234 7.31 7.51 -4.46
CA PHE A 234 8.40 7.83 -3.54
C PHE A 234 8.86 9.28 -3.70
N LYS A 235 9.15 9.72 -4.92
CA LYS A 235 9.59 11.10 -5.19
C LYS A 235 8.54 12.14 -4.79
N PRO A 236 7.24 12.02 -5.15
CA PRO A 236 6.21 12.96 -4.72
C PRO A 236 6.00 13.01 -3.20
N ALA A 237 6.20 11.87 -2.51
CA ALA A 237 6.13 11.78 -1.05
C ALA A 237 7.44 12.14 -0.35
N SER A 238 8.50 12.50 -1.10
CA SER A 238 9.85 12.80 -0.59
C SER A 238 10.50 11.64 0.19
N MET A 239 10.20 10.39 -0.18
CA MET A 239 10.72 9.16 0.42
C MET A 239 12.10 8.83 -0.15
N ALA A 240 13.11 9.59 0.25
CA ALA A 240 14.45 9.52 -0.34
C ALA A 240 15.22 8.21 -0.04
N HIS A 241 14.81 7.49 1.00
CA HIS A 241 15.43 6.24 1.47
C HIS A 241 14.54 5.02 1.19
N THR A 242 13.64 5.14 0.20
CA THR A 242 12.73 4.07 -0.19
C THR A 242 12.99 3.64 -1.62
N HIS A 243 13.07 2.34 -1.85
CA HIS A 243 13.28 1.76 -3.18
C HIS A 243 12.65 0.38 -3.32
N VAL A 244 12.48 -0.07 -4.54
CA VAL A 244 12.06 -1.43 -4.84
C VAL A 244 13.28 -2.30 -5.04
N TYR A 245 13.32 -3.39 -4.32
CA TYR A 245 14.32 -4.44 -4.48
C TYR A 245 13.76 -5.61 -5.25
N SER A 246 14.60 -6.22 -6.07
CA SER A 246 14.31 -7.53 -6.65
C SER A 246 15.58 -8.38 -6.57
N LYS A 247 15.43 -9.69 -6.65
CA LYS A 247 16.59 -10.60 -6.64
C LYS A 247 17.61 -10.25 -7.74
N ALA A 248 17.14 -9.71 -8.89
CA ALA A 248 18.02 -9.29 -9.99
C ALA A 248 18.96 -8.12 -9.62
N VAL A 249 18.59 -7.29 -8.65
CA VAL A 249 19.39 -6.15 -8.15
C VAL A 249 19.95 -6.35 -6.76
N TYR A 250 19.45 -7.34 -6.01
CA TYR A 250 19.86 -7.64 -4.65
C TYR A 250 21.37 -7.86 -4.49
N ASP A 251 21.96 -8.61 -5.42
CA ASP A 251 23.41 -8.89 -5.38
C ASP A 251 24.27 -7.66 -5.70
N LYS A 252 23.66 -6.56 -6.13
CA LYS A 252 24.34 -5.31 -6.54
C LYS A 252 24.25 -4.18 -5.52
N ILE A 253 23.26 -4.24 -4.63
CA ILE A 253 23.01 -3.19 -3.63
C ILE A 253 23.12 -3.80 -2.23
N PRO A 254 24.04 -3.30 -1.39
CA PRO A 254 24.16 -3.79 -0.02
C PRO A 254 22.86 -3.60 0.75
N VAL A 255 22.46 -4.60 1.52
CA VAL A 255 21.30 -4.53 2.41
C VAL A 255 21.79 -4.09 3.78
N ASP A 256 21.22 -2.99 4.28
CA ASP A 256 21.58 -2.46 5.60
C ASP A 256 21.13 -3.37 6.74
N VAL A 257 20.00 -4.05 6.55
CA VAL A 257 19.33 -4.80 7.60
C VAL A 257 19.03 -6.21 7.10
N VAL A 258 19.50 -7.19 7.84
CA VAL A 258 19.26 -8.61 7.56
C VAL A 258 18.11 -9.10 8.42
N GLY A 259 17.17 -9.82 7.80
CA GLY A 259 16.07 -10.48 8.53
C GLY A 259 16.56 -11.72 9.27
N HIS A 260 16.09 -11.92 10.50
CA HIS A 260 16.49 -13.02 11.35
C HIS A 260 15.29 -13.82 11.83
N ASP A 261 15.44 -15.15 11.85
CA ASP A 261 14.47 -16.03 12.49
C ASP A 261 14.69 -16.03 14.01
N ARG A 262 13.64 -16.36 14.74
CA ARG A 262 13.65 -16.47 16.19
C ARG A 262 14.42 -17.70 16.73
N GLY A 263 14.80 -18.62 15.85
CA GLY A 263 15.51 -19.84 16.17
C GLY A 263 16.83 -19.62 16.89
N GLN A 264 17.52 -20.71 17.22
CA GLN A 264 18.84 -20.64 17.86
C GLN A 264 19.78 -19.76 17.03
N TRP A 265 20.49 -18.86 17.68
CA TRP A 265 21.50 -17.97 17.09
C TRP A 265 20.98 -16.90 16.12
N ARG A 266 19.65 -16.77 15.96
CA ARG A 266 19.05 -15.75 15.11
C ARG A 266 19.66 -15.75 13.71
N TYR A 267 19.67 -16.90 13.07
CA TYR A 267 20.18 -17.04 11.71
C TYR A 267 19.56 -16.05 10.76
N SER A 268 20.38 -15.49 9.87
CA SER A 268 19.90 -14.67 8.78
C SER A 268 19.02 -15.50 7.83
N VAL A 269 17.88 -14.96 7.46
CA VAL A 269 16.99 -15.56 6.46
C VAL A 269 17.36 -14.99 5.10
N VAL A 270 17.93 -15.86 4.25
CA VAL A 270 18.42 -15.46 2.94
C VAL A 270 17.26 -15.29 1.97
N GLN A 271 17.32 -14.27 1.13
CA GLN A 271 16.40 -14.10 0.01
C GLN A 271 16.53 -15.24 -1.01
N ASN A 272 15.43 -15.57 -1.67
CA ASN A 272 15.36 -16.63 -2.66
C ASN A 272 14.77 -16.14 -3.99
N PHE A 273 14.57 -17.02 -4.95
CA PHE A 273 14.08 -16.67 -6.29
C PHE A 273 12.66 -16.06 -6.31
N LEU A 274 11.85 -16.30 -5.26
CA LEU A 274 10.51 -15.74 -5.10
C LEU A 274 10.53 -14.30 -4.57
N ASP A 275 11.69 -13.76 -4.23
CA ASP A 275 11.83 -12.33 -3.86
C ASP A 275 11.91 -11.41 -5.08
N GLY A 276 11.98 -11.98 -6.29
CA GLY A 276 11.97 -11.24 -7.53
C GLY A 276 10.64 -10.62 -7.92
N PRO A 277 9.48 -11.30 -7.80
CA PRO A 277 8.18 -10.68 -8.04
C PRO A 277 7.89 -9.60 -7.00
N VAL A 278 7.31 -8.48 -7.47
CA VAL A 278 7.07 -7.28 -6.68
C VAL A 278 5.60 -6.86 -6.70
N GLY A 279 5.22 -5.98 -5.77
CA GLY A 279 3.85 -5.48 -5.62
C GLY A 279 3.16 -6.02 -4.37
N ASP A 280 3.37 -7.27 -4.02
CA ASP A 280 2.95 -7.87 -2.74
C ASP A 280 3.98 -7.63 -1.63
N LYS A 281 5.25 -7.46 -2.00
CA LYS A 281 6.45 -7.24 -1.20
C LYS A 281 7.54 -6.58 -2.05
N GLY A 282 8.77 -6.46 -1.53
CA GLY A 282 9.95 -6.01 -2.27
C GLY A 282 10.22 -4.51 -2.20
N ILE A 283 9.49 -3.74 -1.37
CA ILE A 283 9.85 -2.35 -1.06
C ILE A 283 10.66 -2.32 0.22
N TYR A 284 11.80 -1.63 0.18
CA TYR A 284 12.65 -1.33 1.32
C TYR A 284 12.50 0.13 1.70
N SER A 285 12.35 0.41 3.00
CA SER A 285 12.08 1.76 3.49
C SER A 285 12.52 1.96 4.94
N THR A 286 12.43 3.20 5.42
CA THR A 286 12.70 3.60 6.80
C THR A 286 11.42 4.00 7.53
N VAL A 287 11.47 4.11 8.87
CA VAL A 287 10.34 4.62 9.66
C VAL A 287 9.98 6.06 9.29
N GLY A 288 11.00 6.89 8.96
CA GLY A 288 10.81 8.27 8.53
C GLY A 288 10.09 8.37 7.19
N ASP A 289 10.51 7.57 6.19
CA ASP A 289 9.87 7.58 4.86
C ASP A 289 8.43 7.06 4.91
N LEU A 290 8.12 6.07 5.76
CA LEU A 290 6.73 5.64 5.97
C LEU A 290 5.88 6.73 6.64
N PHE A 291 6.47 7.52 7.53
CA PHE A 291 5.79 8.70 8.07
C PHE A 291 5.56 9.76 6.98
N LEU A 292 6.53 10.02 6.10
CA LEU A 292 6.34 10.91 4.94
C LEU A 292 5.25 10.39 3.99
N PHE A 293 5.17 9.07 3.77
CA PHE A 293 4.08 8.47 3.00
C PHE A 293 2.70 8.74 3.62
N ASP A 294 2.56 8.59 4.94
CA ASP A 294 1.34 8.98 5.66
C ASP A 294 1.00 10.45 5.43
N ARG A 295 1.97 11.35 5.57
CA ARG A 295 1.77 12.79 5.38
C ARG A 295 1.38 13.13 3.95
N ALA A 296 2.02 12.50 2.96
CA ALA A 296 1.71 12.71 1.54
C ALA A 296 0.28 12.24 1.18
N LEU A 297 -0.17 11.12 1.74
CA LEU A 297 -1.55 10.66 1.60
C LEU A 297 -2.54 11.64 2.22
N ARG A 298 -2.30 12.08 3.46
CA ARG A 298 -3.18 13.06 4.16
C ARG A 298 -3.22 14.42 3.47
N ALA A 299 -2.12 14.83 2.85
CA ALA A 299 -2.04 16.09 2.10
C ALA A 299 -2.66 16.01 0.70
N GLY A 300 -3.14 14.86 0.25
CA GLY A 300 -3.69 14.68 -1.09
C GLY A 300 -2.64 14.73 -2.22
N LEU A 301 -1.34 14.58 -1.89
CA LEU A 301 -0.25 14.60 -2.87
C LEU A 301 -0.21 13.35 -3.75
N LEU A 302 -0.61 12.21 -3.20
CA LEU A 302 -0.55 10.92 -3.88
C LEU A 302 -1.89 10.50 -4.47
N LEU A 303 -2.99 10.78 -3.77
CA LEU A 303 -4.36 10.45 -4.16
C LEU A 303 -5.29 11.59 -3.77
N LYS A 304 -6.36 11.76 -4.52
CA LYS A 304 -7.45 12.67 -4.14
C LYS A 304 -8.08 12.21 -2.82
N PRO A 305 -8.51 13.13 -1.92
CA PRO A 305 -9.13 12.74 -0.66
C PRO A 305 -10.27 11.73 -0.82
N ALA A 306 -11.19 11.95 -1.75
CA ALA A 306 -12.31 11.04 -1.99
C ALA A 306 -11.87 9.63 -2.44
N THR A 307 -10.78 9.52 -3.19
CA THR A 307 -10.21 8.21 -3.58
C THR A 307 -9.59 7.52 -2.37
N LEU A 308 -8.89 8.27 -1.54
CA LEU A 308 -8.28 7.75 -0.32
C LEU A 308 -9.34 7.29 0.68
N ASP A 309 -10.39 8.09 0.90
CA ASP A 309 -11.54 7.72 1.75
C ASP A 309 -12.19 6.43 1.23
N SER A 310 -12.39 6.31 -0.09
CA SER A 310 -12.88 5.09 -0.69
C SER A 310 -11.95 3.89 -0.46
N ALA A 311 -10.62 4.09 -0.42
CA ALA A 311 -9.68 3.01 -0.17
C ALA A 311 -9.80 2.43 1.26
N TYR A 312 -10.25 3.23 2.22
CA TYR A 312 -10.37 2.85 3.63
C TYR A 312 -11.73 2.23 3.98
N VAL A 313 -12.72 2.31 3.09
CA VAL A 313 -14.03 1.69 3.35
C VAL A 313 -13.88 0.19 3.59
N PRO A 314 -14.40 -0.35 4.70
CA PRO A 314 -14.46 -1.79 4.95
C PRO A 314 -15.24 -2.52 3.85
N ARG A 315 -14.61 -3.48 3.16
CA ARG A 315 -15.22 -4.18 2.01
C ARG A 315 -15.42 -5.68 2.23
N ASN A 316 -15.02 -6.16 3.37
CA ASN A 316 -15.20 -7.56 3.73
C ASN A 316 -16.13 -7.66 4.94
N PRO A 317 -16.99 -8.69 5.01
CA PRO A 317 -17.79 -8.92 6.21
C PRO A 317 -16.89 -8.98 7.44
N MET A 318 -17.26 -8.26 8.47
CA MET A 318 -16.57 -8.31 9.75
C MET A 318 -16.90 -9.64 10.41
N VAL A 319 -15.98 -10.59 10.32
CA VAL A 319 -16.20 -11.93 10.91
C VAL A 319 -16.03 -11.88 12.45
N HIS A 320 -15.15 -10.99 12.93
CA HIS A 320 -14.92 -10.78 14.35
C HIS A 320 -14.72 -9.30 14.67
N GLY A 321 -15.71 -8.70 15.31
CA GLY A 321 -15.64 -7.32 15.79
C GLY A 321 -15.49 -6.30 14.67
N HIS A 322 -14.52 -5.42 14.79
CA HIS A 322 -14.41 -4.21 13.98
C HIS A 322 -13.34 -4.28 12.87
N PHE A 323 -12.88 -5.49 12.51
CA PHE A 323 -11.79 -5.67 11.56
C PHE A 323 -12.28 -5.99 10.16
N SER A 324 -11.70 -5.31 9.16
CA SER A 324 -12.00 -5.53 7.75
C SER A 324 -10.79 -5.19 6.88
N TYR A 325 -11.00 -5.17 5.57
CA TYR A 325 -10.00 -4.85 4.56
C TYR A 325 -10.62 -3.97 3.47
N GLY A 326 -9.97 -2.84 3.18
CA GLY A 326 -10.31 -1.95 2.08
C GLY A 326 -9.48 -2.24 0.82
N TYR A 327 -9.07 -1.20 0.09
CA TYR A 327 -8.17 -1.35 -1.05
C TYR A 327 -6.71 -1.33 -0.59
N GLY A 328 -6.16 -2.51 -0.29
CA GLY A 328 -4.77 -2.65 0.15
C GLY A 328 -4.49 -2.21 1.59
N TRP A 329 -5.52 -1.98 2.39
CA TRP A 329 -5.41 -1.55 3.77
C TRP A 329 -6.26 -2.43 4.68
N ARG A 330 -5.73 -2.81 5.82
CA ARG A 330 -6.50 -3.36 6.93
C ARG A 330 -7.19 -2.20 7.65
N THR A 331 -8.42 -2.41 8.08
CA THR A 331 -9.21 -1.40 8.76
C THR A 331 -9.71 -1.92 10.10
N PHE A 332 -9.65 -1.05 11.10
CA PHE A 332 -10.33 -1.24 12.39
C PHE A 332 -11.28 -0.07 12.57
N THR A 333 -12.58 -0.36 12.68
CA THR A 333 -13.64 0.65 12.78
C THR A 333 -14.55 0.30 13.96
N ALA A 334 -14.25 0.84 15.15
CA ALA A 334 -15.13 0.83 16.30
C ALA A 334 -15.91 2.15 16.38
N PRO A 335 -17.02 2.24 17.13
CA PRO A 335 -17.76 3.50 17.28
C PRO A 335 -16.86 4.65 17.72
N GLY A 336 -16.69 5.65 16.87
CA GLY A 336 -15.85 6.81 17.14
C GLY A 336 -14.33 6.61 16.97
N GLU A 337 -13.89 5.44 16.51
CA GLU A 337 -12.49 5.07 16.31
C GLU A 337 -12.28 4.52 14.90
N GLU A 338 -11.24 5.00 14.22
CA GLU A 338 -10.85 4.52 12.90
C GLU A 338 -9.34 4.42 12.82
N VAL A 339 -8.85 3.18 12.71
CA VAL A 339 -7.44 2.89 12.51
C VAL A 339 -7.25 2.19 11.18
N ILE A 340 -6.44 2.79 10.34
CA ILE A 340 -6.05 2.25 9.04
C ILE A 340 -4.62 1.74 9.17
N TYR A 341 -4.39 0.48 8.84
CA TYR A 341 -3.09 -0.11 9.12
C TYR A 341 -2.71 -1.20 8.11
N HIS A 342 -1.47 -1.61 8.13
CA HIS A 342 -1.02 -2.85 7.53
C HIS A 342 0.11 -3.47 8.35
N THR A 343 0.19 -4.80 8.33
CA THR A 343 1.30 -5.55 8.89
C THR A 343 2.19 -6.09 7.79
N GLY A 344 3.44 -6.42 8.12
CA GLY A 344 4.37 -7.06 7.21
C GLY A 344 5.02 -8.28 7.86
N TRP A 345 5.14 -9.36 7.11
CA TRP A 345 5.90 -10.54 7.50
C TRP A 345 6.54 -11.20 6.29
N TRP A 346 7.85 -11.22 6.26
CA TRP A 346 8.64 -11.90 5.23
C TRP A 346 10.10 -12.06 5.70
N HIS A 347 10.71 -13.22 5.49
CA HIS A 347 12.14 -13.45 5.72
C HIS A 347 12.72 -12.85 7.02
N GLY A 348 12.08 -13.11 8.15
CA GLY A 348 12.53 -12.61 9.45
C GLY A 348 12.07 -11.19 9.77
N PHE A 349 11.61 -10.43 8.79
CA PHE A 349 11.03 -9.11 9.01
C PHE A 349 9.60 -9.20 9.54
N ARG A 350 9.28 -8.33 10.51
CA ARG A 350 7.93 -8.15 11.06
C ARG A 350 7.66 -6.67 11.25
N HIS A 351 6.52 -6.19 10.76
CA HIS A 351 6.22 -4.75 10.75
C HIS A 351 4.79 -4.49 11.15
N ILE A 352 4.59 -3.29 11.72
CA ILE A 352 3.28 -2.70 11.92
C ILE A 352 3.36 -1.24 11.51
N TYR A 353 2.46 -0.84 10.65
CA TYR A 353 2.25 0.53 10.21
C TYR A 353 0.80 0.90 10.48
N LEU A 354 0.57 1.75 11.49
CA LEU A 354 -0.76 2.13 11.99
C LEU A 354 -0.98 3.63 11.84
N ARG A 355 -2.20 3.97 11.49
CA ARG A 355 -2.66 5.35 11.28
C ARG A 355 -4.01 5.53 11.94
N ASP A 356 -4.06 6.23 13.09
CA ASP A 356 -5.31 6.72 13.68
C ASP A 356 -5.73 7.98 12.91
N MET A 357 -6.82 7.87 12.17
CA MET A 357 -7.26 8.94 11.28
C MET A 357 -7.88 10.09 12.05
N LYS A 358 -8.56 9.79 13.14
CA LYS A 358 -9.28 10.77 13.96
C LYS A 358 -8.35 11.64 14.81
N HIS A 359 -7.37 11.05 15.45
CA HIS A 359 -6.48 11.75 16.38
C HIS A 359 -5.16 12.20 15.74
N ASP A 360 -4.98 11.89 14.44
CA ASP A 360 -3.75 12.12 13.69
C ASP A 360 -2.52 11.55 14.41
N ILE A 361 -2.59 10.24 14.70
CA ILE A 361 -1.47 9.50 15.27
C ILE A 361 -0.96 8.51 14.23
N THR A 362 0.36 8.46 14.06
CA THR A 362 1.03 7.48 13.20
C THR A 362 2.04 6.69 14.04
N ILE A 363 1.97 5.35 13.98
CA ILE A 363 2.94 4.45 14.62
C ILE A 363 3.54 3.57 13.55
N VAL A 364 4.86 3.56 13.47
CA VAL A 364 5.65 2.69 12.60
C VAL A 364 6.60 1.86 13.46
N LEU A 365 6.48 0.54 13.37
CA LEU A 365 7.41 -0.41 13.99
C LEU A 365 7.98 -1.30 12.89
N LEU A 366 9.27 -1.18 12.61
CA LEU A 366 9.99 -2.02 11.65
C LEU A 366 10.97 -2.90 12.40
N THR A 367 10.77 -4.23 12.36
CA THR A 367 11.67 -5.19 13.01
C THR A 367 12.26 -6.16 12.01
N ASN A 368 13.46 -6.62 12.26
CA ASN A 368 14.14 -7.65 11.49
C ASN A 368 14.31 -8.95 12.28
N LEU A 369 13.50 -9.15 13.33
CA LEU A 369 13.49 -10.36 14.12
C LEU A 369 12.06 -10.87 14.33
N ALA A 370 11.75 -12.02 13.74
CA ALA A 370 10.43 -12.67 13.86
C ALA A 370 10.27 -13.40 15.20
N ASN A 371 10.12 -12.67 16.30
CA ASN A 371 10.09 -13.25 17.67
C ASN A 371 8.79 -13.02 18.43
N GLY A 372 7.75 -12.51 17.80
CA GLY A 372 6.46 -12.22 18.44
C GLY A 372 6.45 -10.99 19.34
N SER A 373 7.49 -10.15 19.35
CA SER A 373 7.55 -8.91 20.14
C SER A 373 6.40 -7.95 19.82
N LEU A 374 5.91 -7.93 18.58
CA LEU A 374 4.80 -7.08 18.14
C LEU A 374 3.41 -7.60 18.53
N LEU A 375 3.29 -8.73 19.23
CA LEU A 375 1.98 -9.28 19.64
C LEU A 375 1.41 -8.65 20.92
N LYS A 376 2.15 -7.78 21.62
CA LYS A 376 1.75 -7.14 22.87
C LYS A 376 2.06 -5.65 22.85
N LEU A 377 1.23 -4.90 22.14
CA LEU A 377 1.39 -3.45 21.94
C LEU A 377 0.35 -2.60 22.66
N ASP A 378 -0.49 -3.21 23.51
CA ASP A 378 -1.57 -2.50 24.22
C ASP A 378 -1.03 -1.30 25.03
N ASP A 379 0.11 -1.47 25.71
CA ASP A 379 0.72 -0.39 26.49
C ASP A 379 1.31 0.71 25.60
N LEU A 380 1.83 0.36 24.40
CA LEU A 380 2.25 1.35 23.43
C LEU A 380 1.06 2.17 22.91
N PHE A 381 -0.05 1.51 22.60
CA PHE A 381 -1.26 2.21 22.14
C PHE A 381 -1.79 3.15 23.21
N LYS A 382 -1.85 2.70 24.48
CA LYS A 382 -2.23 3.57 25.61
C LYS A 382 -1.28 4.76 25.77
N ALA A 383 0.03 4.54 25.72
CA ALA A 383 1.03 5.60 25.84
C ALA A 383 0.95 6.59 24.68
N ALA A 384 0.68 6.09 23.47
CA ALA A 384 0.47 6.93 22.29
C ALA A 384 -0.88 7.68 22.30
N GLY A 385 -1.85 7.24 23.12
CA GLY A 385 -3.22 7.78 23.10
C GLY A 385 -4.04 7.30 21.91
N MET A 386 -3.72 6.11 21.39
CA MET A 386 -4.36 5.47 20.25
C MET A 386 -5.35 4.39 20.74
N PRO A 387 -6.44 4.09 19.99
CA PRO A 387 -7.29 2.96 20.26
C PRO A 387 -6.52 1.64 20.32
N ILE A 388 -6.94 0.73 21.21
CA ILE A 388 -6.29 -0.57 21.33
C ILE A 388 -6.75 -1.49 20.20
N VAL A 389 -5.89 -1.65 19.21
CA VAL A 389 -6.04 -2.61 18.12
C VAL A 389 -5.44 -3.95 18.59
N ARG A 390 -6.27 -4.91 18.96
CA ARG A 390 -5.84 -6.16 19.59
C ARG A 390 -5.25 -7.17 18.60
N LYS A 391 -4.67 -8.25 19.14
CA LYS A 391 -4.00 -9.34 18.40
C LYS A 391 -4.83 -9.91 17.24
N SER A 392 -6.14 -10.03 17.39
CA SER A 392 -7.05 -10.46 16.32
C SER A 392 -7.05 -9.54 15.08
N ALA A 393 -6.53 -8.32 15.23
CA ALA A 393 -6.32 -7.40 14.13
C ALA A 393 -5.07 -7.72 13.30
N TYR A 394 -4.08 -8.35 13.90
CA TYR A 394 -2.80 -8.66 13.26
C TYR A 394 -2.84 -10.03 12.56
N ASN A 395 -3.58 -10.95 13.17
CA ASN A 395 -3.86 -12.27 12.59
C ASN A 395 -5.30 -12.21 12.07
N GLY A 396 -5.51 -11.60 10.90
CA GLY A 396 -6.85 -11.57 10.29
C GLY A 396 -7.39 -12.99 10.25
N ASN A 397 -8.60 -13.24 10.77
CA ASN A 397 -9.21 -14.56 10.72
C ASN A 397 -9.35 -15.02 9.27
N GLY A 398 -8.59 -16.01 8.90
CA GLY A 398 -8.42 -16.50 7.55
C GLY A 398 -7.00 -16.36 7.02
N ASP A 399 -6.10 -15.71 7.76
CA ASP A 399 -4.68 -15.61 7.43
C ASP A 399 -3.92 -16.81 8.03
N THR A 400 -4.30 -18.02 7.61
CA THR A 400 -3.56 -19.26 7.90
C THR A 400 -2.30 -19.38 7.04
N SER A 401 -2.02 -18.37 6.20
CA SER A 401 -0.84 -18.34 5.33
C SER A 401 0.37 -17.65 5.96
N ASP A 402 0.21 -17.09 7.16
CA ASP A 402 1.29 -16.38 7.89
C ASP A 402 1.79 -17.14 9.14
N ASP A 403 1.41 -18.43 9.34
CA ASP A 403 2.00 -19.32 10.35
C ASP A 403 3.13 -20.19 9.75
#